data_f2c45b0fb78b6ef164bf3d8c7479ea2a
#
_entry.id   f2c45b0fb78b6ef164bf3d8c7479ea2a
#
_cell.length_a   1.000
_cell.length_b   1.000
_cell.length_c   1.000
_cell.angle_alpha   90.00
_cell.angle_beta   90.00
_cell.angle_gamma   90.00
#
_symmetry.space_group_name_H-M   'P 1'
#
loop_
_entity.id
_entity.type
_entity.pdbx_description
1 polymer ?
#
loop_
_entity_poly.entity_id
_entity_poly.type
_entity_poly.pdbx_seq_one_letter_code
_entity_poly.pdbx_strand_id
1 'polypeptide(L)'
;MLNDFYKQFKSGTDIRGVASEGVEGQSVNLTDDVVADMADGFVLWLSKKVSKKPSELKISVGRDSRISGPHIMKITTERFKRCGAEVLCCQLASTPSMFMTTVDLGCDGALQITASHHPFNRNGLKFFTREGGLEGSDIEEILLYAQNGEHPEESNGGNITDVDYMSDYAKGLCEKIKKEVNAEDYEHPLKGFRIVVGAGNGAGGFYADKVLSVLGADTTGSRYLEPDGMFPNHVPNPEAKEAMDSICEAVRESGADLGVIFDTDVDRGGAVDSKGNEINRNRLVAVAAAIALEGNDGGMIVTDSITSSGLKQFIENDLGGKHYRYRRGYKNVIDKALELNAQGINCPLAIETSGHAAMRENYFLDDGAYLCTKIIIKAAQMRKEGKELDELTASLKEPLESTEIRYKILEKDFRACGEKIIADLTKYAEEQDGWCVADDNREGIRVSFDRDNGDGWFLLRLSVHDPIMPLNVESDSEGGVKTICDKLGEFLKTTTGLDL
;
A
#
# COMPACT_ATOMS: atom_id res chain seq x y z
N MET A 1 -15.51 -10.74 -22.53
CA MET A 1 -14.37 -9.81 -22.67
C MET A 1 -14.90 -8.40 -22.47
N LEU A 2 -14.23 -7.59 -21.67
CA LEU A 2 -14.61 -6.19 -21.46
C LEU A 2 -14.44 -5.37 -22.75
N ASN A 3 -15.41 -4.51 -23.02
CA ASN A 3 -15.29 -3.47 -24.03
C ASN A 3 -14.38 -2.34 -23.54
N ASP A 4 -13.98 -1.43 -24.43
CA ASP A 4 -13.03 -0.37 -24.08
C ASP A 4 -13.57 0.58 -23.01
N PHE A 5 -14.89 0.78 -22.94
CA PHE A 5 -15.50 1.65 -21.92
C PHE A 5 -15.37 1.04 -20.51
N TYR A 6 -15.68 -0.24 -20.31
CA TYR A 6 -15.56 -0.86 -18.98
C TYR A 6 -14.12 -1.24 -18.63
N LYS A 7 -13.31 -1.54 -19.65
CA LYS A 7 -11.88 -1.87 -19.46
C LYS A 7 -11.08 -0.73 -18.79
N GLN A 8 -11.43 0.53 -19.05
CA GLN A 8 -10.75 1.69 -18.47
C GLN A 8 -10.88 1.78 -16.94
N PHE A 9 -11.90 1.15 -16.35
CA PHE A 9 -12.11 1.18 -14.90
C PHE A 9 -11.30 0.10 -14.15
N LYS A 10 -10.81 -0.92 -14.84
CA LYS A 10 -10.01 -1.99 -14.23
C LYS A 10 -8.62 -1.48 -13.89
N SER A 11 -8.32 -1.32 -12.61
CA SER A 11 -7.04 -0.86 -12.09
C SER A 11 -6.46 -1.91 -11.14
N GLY A 12 -5.79 -2.92 -11.71
CA GLY A 12 -5.28 -4.06 -10.93
C GLY A 12 -6.41 -4.86 -10.29
N THR A 13 -6.48 -4.80 -9.00
CA THR A 13 -7.47 -5.47 -8.12
C THR A 13 -8.57 -4.54 -7.63
N ASP A 14 -8.63 -3.31 -8.18
CA ASP A 14 -9.60 -2.28 -7.83
C ASP A 14 -10.34 -1.78 -9.08
N ILE A 15 -11.44 -1.08 -8.85
CA ILE A 15 -12.13 -0.25 -9.84
C ILE A 15 -11.74 1.20 -9.59
N ARG A 16 -11.33 1.95 -10.63
CA ARG A 16 -11.00 3.37 -10.51
C ARG A 16 -11.50 4.17 -11.72
N GLY A 17 -11.94 5.40 -11.46
CA GLY A 17 -12.40 6.32 -12.50
C GLY A 17 -12.30 7.78 -12.10
N VAL A 18 -12.69 8.67 -13.02
CA VAL A 18 -12.85 10.11 -12.76
C VAL A 18 -14.27 10.32 -12.23
N ALA A 19 -14.38 10.76 -10.96
CA ALA A 19 -15.64 10.89 -10.24
C ALA A 19 -16.08 12.34 -10.04
N SER A 20 -15.19 13.32 -10.29
CA SER A 20 -15.48 14.75 -10.14
C SER A 20 -14.76 15.53 -11.25
N GLU A 21 -15.35 16.65 -11.62
CA GLU A 21 -14.73 17.62 -12.52
C GLU A 21 -13.59 18.39 -11.82
N GLY A 22 -12.83 19.20 -12.57
CA GLY A 22 -11.84 20.13 -12.04
C GLY A 22 -10.40 19.86 -12.49
N VAL A 23 -10.16 18.80 -13.28
CA VAL A 23 -8.87 18.53 -13.92
C VAL A 23 -9.05 18.62 -15.43
N GLU A 24 -8.29 19.52 -16.09
CA GLU A 24 -8.35 19.72 -17.53
C GLU A 24 -8.06 18.43 -18.31
N GLY A 25 -8.85 18.15 -19.31
CA GLY A 25 -8.72 16.96 -20.15
C GLY A 25 -9.22 15.66 -19.52
N GLN A 26 -9.80 15.71 -18.32
CA GLN A 26 -10.40 14.54 -17.65
C GLN A 26 -11.92 14.74 -17.49
N SER A 27 -12.69 13.97 -18.24
CA SER A 27 -14.15 13.95 -18.11
C SER A 27 -14.58 12.91 -17.07
N VAL A 28 -15.65 13.22 -16.32
CA VAL A 28 -16.26 12.26 -15.38
C VAL A 28 -16.75 11.04 -16.16
N ASN A 29 -16.27 9.88 -15.78
CA ASN A 29 -16.65 8.58 -16.34
C ASN A 29 -17.23 7.63 -15.28
N LEU A 30 -16.95 7.84 -13.99
CA LEU A 30 -17.56 7.13 -12.87
C LEU A 30 -18.89 7.81 -12.52
N THR A 31 -19.86 7.70 -13.43
CA THR A 31 -21.19 8.29 -13.31
C THR A 31 -22.09 7.46 -12.39
N ASP A 32 -23.24 8.03 -11.99
CA ASP A 32 -24.21 7.38 -11.09
C ASP A 32 -24.67 6.01 -11.63
N ASP A 33 -25.01 5.92 -12.92
CA ASP A 33 -25.44 4.68 -13.55
C ASP A 33 -24.31 3.64 -13.57
N VAL A 34 -23.10 4.07 -13.91
CA VAL A 34 -21.91 3.19 -13.93
C VAL A 34 -21.60 2.66 -12.53
N VAL A 35 -21.66 3.51 -11.51
CA VAL A 35 -21.47 3.08 -10.11
C VAL A 35 -22.58 2.12 -9.68
N ALA A 36 -23.83 2.37 -10.05
CA ALA A 36 -24.94 1.49 -9.75
C ALA A 36 -24.78 0.11 -10.38
N ASP A 37 -24.39 0.06 -11.66
CA ASP A 37 -24.16 -1.19 -12.37
C ASP A 37 -23.00 -1.99 -11.77
N MET A 38 -21.91 -1.32 -11.37
CA MET A 38 -20.77 -1.94 -10.68
C MET A 38 -21.14 -2.45 -9.29
N ALA A 39 -22.01 -1.74 -8.56
CA ALA A 39 -22.52 -2.19 -7.27
C ALA A 39 -23.36 -3.46 -7.42
N ASP A 40 -24.23 -3.52 -8.42
CA ASP A 40 -25.00 -4.71 -8.73
C ASP A 40 -24.11 -5.87 -9.17
N GLY A 41 -23.12 -5.60 -10.00
CA GLY A 41 -22.10 -6.57 -10.40
C GLY A 41 -21.37 -7.19 -9.20
N PHE A 42 -21.02 -6.36 -8.21
CA PHE A 42 -20.42 -6.87 -6.98
C PHE A 42 -21.36 -7.78 -6.18
N VAL A 43 -22.65 -7.40 -6.05
CA VAL A 43 -23.64 -8.25 -5.37
C VAL A 43 -23.76 -9.62 -6.06
N LEU A 44 -23.85 -9.64 -7.40
CA LEU A 44 -23.95 -10.88 -8.16
C LEU A 44 -22.70 -11.75 -8.00
N TRP A 45 -21.52 -11.14 -8.09
CA TRP A 45 -20.26 -11.83 -7.88
C TRP A 45 -20.15 -12.39 -6.45
N LEU A 46 -20.46 -11.56 -5.42
CA LEU A 46 -20.37 -11.96 -4.01
C LEU A 46 -21.36 -13.09 -3.70
N SER A 47 -22.60 -12.97 -4.16
CA SER A 47 -23.65 -13.99 -4.01
C SER A 47 -23.18 -15.36 -4.52
N LYS A 48 -22.54 -15.37 -5.71
CA LYS A 48 -21.94 -16.58 -6.29
C LYS A 48 -20.75 -17.08 -5.46
N LYS A 49 -19.86 -16.18 -5.07
CA LYS A 49 -18.63 -16.48 -4.29
C LYS A 49 -18.94 -17.15 -2.97
N VAL A 50 -19.90 -16.61 -2.21
CA VAL A 50 -20.27 -17.12 -0.87
C VAL A 50 -21.46 -18.10 -0.89
N SER A 51 -22.02 -18.39 -2.06
CA SER A 51 -23.18 -19.30 -2.25
C SER A 51 -24.41 -18.89 -1.42
N LYS A 52 -24.69 -17.59 -1.34
CA LYS A 52 -25.88 -16.99 -0.69
C LYS A 52 -26.71 -16.25 -1.71
N LYS A 53 -28.04 -16.11 -1.45
CA LYS A 53 -28.88 -15.19 -2.24
C LYS A 53 -28.51 -13.74 -1.94
N PRO A 54 -28.69 -12.80 -2.88
CA PRO A 54 -28.49 -11.38 -2.64
C PRO A 54 -29.14 -10.85 -1.36
N SER A 55 -30.36 -11.31 -1.06
CA SER A 55 -31.13 -10.94 0.15
C SER A 55 -30.60 -11.54 1.47
N GLU A 56 -29.65 -12.44 1.41
CA GLU A 56 -29.01 -13.07 2.59
C GLU A 56 -27.61 -12.50 2.85
N LEU A 57 -27.15 -11.57 1.99
CA LEU A 57 -25.84 -10.97 2.12
C LEU A 57 -25.81 -9.90 3.21
N LYS A 58 -24.68 -9.85 3.92
CA LYS A 58 -24.30 -8.76 4.82
C LYS A 58 -23.08 -8.06 4.27
N ILE A 59 -23.22 -6.77 3.93
CA ILE A 59 -22.18 -6.00 3.22
C ILE A 59 -21.88 -4.73 4.01
N SER A 60 -20.61 -4.45 4.27
CA SER A 60 -20.18 -3.17 4.84
C SER A 60 -19.70 -2.22 3.75
N VAL A 61 -19.93 -0.91 3.95
CA VAL A 61 -19.50 0.14 3.03
C VAL A 61 -18.86 1.27 3.81
N GLY A 62 -17.61 1.61 3.45
CA GLY A 62 -16.88 2.74 3.97
C GLY A 62 -16.31 3.61 2.84
N ARG A 63 -15.78 4.77 3.19
CA ARG A 63 -15.15 5.69 2.25
C ARG A 63 -13.97 6.42 2.89
N ASP A 64 -13.06 6.88 2.07
CA ASP A 64 -12.05 7.87 2.46
C ASP A 64 -12.62 9.31 2.49
N SER A 65 -11.75 10.32 2.57
CA SER A 65 -12.14 11.73 2.66
C SER A 65 -12.58 12.37 1.34
N ARG A 66 -12.48 11.68 0.18
CA ARG A 66 -12.73 12.23 -1.15
C ARG A 66 -14.11 12.84 -1.30
N ILE A 67 -14.20 13.99 -2.00
CA ILE A 67 -15.43 14.78 -2.14
C ILE A 67 -16.60 14.01 -2.77
N SER A 68 -16.32 13.09 -3.70
CA SER A 68 -17.32 12.25 -4.36
C SER A 68 -17.74 11.03 -3.51
N GLY A 69 -16.99 10.71 -2.43
CA GLY A 69 -17.22 9.54 -1.59
C GLY A 69 -18.63 9.43 -1.01
N PRO A 70 -19.19 10.47 -0.38
CA PRO A 70 -20.55 10.42 0.18
C PRO A 70 -21.62 10.11 -0.86
N HIS A 71 -21.48 10.66 -2.08
CA HIS A 71 -22.44 10.43 -3.15
C HIS A 71 -22.37 9.00 -3.69
N ILE A 72 -21.15 8.48 -3.95
CA ILE A 72 -20.95 7.09 -4.38
C ILE A 72 -21.43 6.11 -3.32
N MET A 73 -21.18 6.39 -2.03
CA MET A 73 -21.67 5.58 -0.92
C MET A 73 -23.19 5.49 -0.90
N LYS A 74 -23.89 6.59 -1.12
CA LYS A 74 -25.35 6.61 -1.19
C LYS A 74 -25.87 5.70 -2.31
N ILE A 75 -25.26 5.76 -3.50
CA ILE A 75 -25.66 4.91 -4.63
C ILE A 75 -25.44 3.44 -4.29
N THR A 76 -24.24 3.08 -3.85
CA THR A 76 -23.87 1.68 -3.59
C THR A 76 -24.71 1.07 -2.46
N THR A 77 -24.92 1.79 -1.35
CA THR A 77 -25.72 1.31 -0.23
C THR A 77 -27.20 1.11 -0.60
N GLU A 78 -27.79 2.03 -1.40
CA GLU A 78 -29.16 1.86 -1.88
C GLU A 78 -29.28 0.69 -2.88
N ARG A 79 -28.28 0.44 -3.72
CA ARG A 79 -28.27 -0.75 -4.62
C ARG A 79 -28.22 -2.05 -3.81
N PHE A 80 -27.36 -2.14 -2.83
CA PHE A 80 -27.28 -3.31 -1.95
C PHE A 80 -28.57 -3.54 -1.16
N LYS A 81 -29.18 -2.49 -0.64
CA LYS A 81 -30.48 -2.57 0.05
C LYS A 81 -31.59 -3.07 -0.87
N ARG A 82 -31.64 -2.60 -2.13
CA ARG A 82 -32.70 -2.98 -3.09
C ARG A 82 -32.74 -4.47 -3.40
N CYS A 83 -31.62 -5.17 -3.33
CA CYS A 83 -31.57 -6.62 -3.48
C CYS A 83 -31.85 -7.39 -2.18
N GLY A 84 -32.15 -6.68 -1.09
CA GLY A 84 -32.51 -7.26 0.21
C GLY A 84 -31.33 -7.47 1.16
N ALA A 85 -30.14 -7.03 0.83
CA ALA A 85 -28.95 -7.21 1.67
C ALA A 85 -29.04 -6.37 2.98
N GLU A 86 -28.44 -6.87 4.05
CA GLU A 86 -28.10 -6.11 5.25
C GLU A 86 -26.87 -5.24 4.96
N VAL A 87 -26.99 -3.93 5.04
CA VAL A 87 -25.91 -2.98 4.74
C VAL A 87 -25.45 -2.27 6.00
N LEU A 88 -24.18 -2.41 6.34
CA LEU A 88 -23.51 -1.66 7.40
C LEU A 88 -22.77 -0.47 6.78
N CYS A 89 -23.24 0.75 7.07
CA CYS A 89 -22.67 1.99 6.56
C CYS A 89 -21.65 2.54 7.57
N CYS A 90 -20.36 2.40 7.28
CA CYS A 90 -19.26 2.76 8.18
C CYS A 90 -18.79 4.21 8.01
N GLN A 91 -19.40 4.98 7.10
CA GLN A 91 -19.06 6.38 6.84
C GLN A 91 -17.59 6.58 6.48
N LEU A 92 -16.90 7.56 7.10
CA LEU A 92 -15.46 7.75 6.95
C LEU A 92 -14.71 6.59 7.60
N ALA A 93 -13.96 5.84 6.80
CA ALA A 93 -13.28 4.63 7.23
C ALA A 93 -11.94 4.47 6.51
N SER A 94 -11.02 3.75 7.12
CA SER A 94 -9.78 3.32 6.48
C SER A 94 -9.99 2.03 5.68
N THR A 95 -9.20 1.82 4.64
CA THR A 95 -9.22 0.58 3.86
C THR A 95 -9.02 -0.66 4.72
N PRO A 96 -8.03 -0.74 5.63
CA PRO A 96 -7.88 -1.91 6.50
C PRO A 96 -9.08 -2.12 7.45
N SER A 97 -9.71 -1.05 7.95
CA SER A 97 -10.89 -1.22 8.79
C SER A 97 -12.05 -1.87 8.04
N MET A 98 -12.22 -1.57 6.75
CA MET A 98 -13.27 -2.19 5.95
C MET A 98 -13.06 -3.69 5.75
N PHE A 99 -11.82 -4.15 5.51
CA PHE A 99 -11.54 -5.58 5.54
C PHE A 99 -11.91 -6.19 6.90
N MET A 100 -11.53 -5.55 8.01
CA MET A 100 -11.76 -6.08 9.35
C MET A 100 -13.26 -6.23 9.68
N THR A 101 -14.17 -5.50 9.03
CA THR A 101 -15.62 -5.76 9.18
C THR A 101 -16.03 -7.16 8.74
N THR A 102 -15.32 -7.76 7.78
CA THR A 102 -15.57 -9.14 7.34
C THR A 102 -15.17 -10.16 8.41
N VAL A 103 -14.20 -9.82 9.25
CA VAL A 103 -13.69 -10.65 10.36
C VAL A 103 -14.55 -10.45 11.59
N ASP A 104 -14.70 -9.20 12.04
CA ASP A 104 -15.26 -8.85 13.35
C ASP A 104 -16.79 -8.81 13.36
N LEU A 105 -17.39 -8.31 12.26
CA LEU A 105 -18.85 -8.16 12.13
C LEU A 105 -19.48 -9.28 11.28
N GLY A 106 -18.66 -10.19 10.75
CA GLY A 106 -19.12 -11.30 9.92
C GLY A 106 -19.78 -10.85 8.62
N CYS A 107 -19.35 -9.73 8.04
CA CYS A 107 -19.78 -9.31 6.72
C CYS A 107 -19.31 -10.30 5.66
N ASP A 108 -20.18 -10.63 4.70
CA ASP A 108 -19.84 -11.50 3.59
C ASP A 108 -18.87 -10.82 2.62
N GLY A 109 -19.03 -9.50 2.48
CA GLY A 109 -18.14 -8.64 1.72
C GLY A 109 -18.07 -7.22 2.29
N ALA A 110 -17.04 -6.48 1.91
CA ALA A 110 -16.86 -5.09 2.26
C ALA A 110 -16.47 -4.28 1.03
N LEU A 111 -16.93 -3.03 0.98
CA LEU A 111 -16.60 -2.05 -0.03
C LEU A 111 -15.94 -0.84 0.62
N GLN A 112 -14.73 -0.51 0.21
CA GLN A 112 -14.09 0.78 0.48
C GLN A 112 -14.14 1.66 -0.77
N ILE A 113 -14.72 2.83 -0.64
CA ILE A 113 -14.79 3.85 -1.69
C ILE A 113 -13.55 4.72 -1.55
N THR A 114 -12.59 4.51 -2.42
CA THR A 114 -11.27 5.16 -2.40
C THR A 114 -10.60 5.12 -3.77
N ALA A 115 -9.69 6.05 -4.00
CA ALA A 115 -8.71 5.96 -5.08
C ALA A 115 -7.27 6.10 -4.53
N SER A 116 -7.04 5.73 -3.25
CA SER A 116 -5.74 5.83 -2.60
C SER A 116 -5.13 7.24 -2.79
N HIS A 117 -3.89 7.38 -3.16
CA HIS A 117 -3.17 8.65 -3.35
C HIS A 117 -3.43 9.37 -4.69
N HIS A 118 -4.40 8.93 -5.49
CA HIS A 118 -4.72 9.60 -6.75
C HIS A 118 -5.28 11.02 -6.54
N PRO A 119 -5.27 11.91 -7.56
CA PRO A 119 -5.81 13.26 -7.47
C PRO A 119 -7.26 13.30 -6.96
N PHE A 120 -7.67 14.45 -6.42
CA PHE A 120 -8.97 14.68 -5.76
C PHE A 120 -10.18 14.32 -6.63
N ASN A 121 -10.07 14.46 -7.94
CA ASN A 121 -11.16 14.21 -8.90
C ASN A 121 -11.37 12.72 -9.21
N ARG A 122 -10.49 11.84 -8.75
CA ARG A 122 -10.63 10.39 -8.91
C ARG A 122 -11.28 9.77 -7.69
N ASN A 123 -11.99 8.67 -7.94
CA ASN A 123 -12.47 7.76 -6.91
C ASN A 123 -12.50 6.33 -7.44
N GLY A 124 -12.90 5.38 -6.61
CA GLY A 124 -12.93 3.99 -6.99
C GLY A 124 -13.64 3.12 -5.97
N LEU A 125 -13.64 1.82 -6.26
CA LEU A 125 -14.28 0.79 -5.47
C LEU A 125 -13.24 -0.31 -5.21
N LYS A 126 -12.90 -0.52 -3.94
CA LYS A 126 -11.99 -1.59 -3.49
C LYS A 126 -12.80 -2.58 -2.66
N PHE A 127 -12.77 -3.84 -3.04
CA PHE A 127 -13.62 -4.86 -2.46
C PHE A 127 -12.84 -5.88 -1.65
N PHE A 128 -13.50 -6.38 -0.61
CA PHE A 128 -12.94 -7.40 0.27
C PHE A 128 -13.96 -8.51 0.53
N THR A 129 -13.42 -9.70 0.75
CA THR A 129 -14.09 -10.80 1.45
C THR A 129 -13.25 -11.16 2.66
N ARG A 130 -13.68 -12.14 3.45
CA ARG A 130 -12.87 -12.67 4.57
C ARG A 130 -11.52 -13.27 4.11
N GLU A 131 -11.39 -13.61 2.83
CA GLU A 131 -10.17 -14.16 2.24
C GLU A 131 -9.14 -13.06 1.86
N GLY A 132 -9.53 -11.79 1.93
CA GLY A 132 -8.69 -10.65 1.55
C GLY A 132 -9.31 -9.78 0.46
N GLY A 133 -8.49 -8.94 -0.18
CA GLY A 133 -8.87 -8.18 -1.37
C GLY A 133 -9.08 -9.09 -2.58
N LEU A 134 -9.91 -8.65 -3.51
CA LEU A 134 -10.28 -9.40 -4.70
C LEU A 134 -9.10 -9.54 -5.69
N GLU A 135 -9.19 -10.55 -6.56
CA GLU A 135 -8.25 -10.72 -7.68
C GLU A 135 -8.67 -9.88 -8.90
N GLY A 136 -7.70 -9.61 -9.78
CA GLY A 136 -8.00 -8.89 -11.03
C GLY A 136 -9.00 -9.62 -11.94
N SER A 137 -9.14 -10.94 -11.83
CA SER A 137 -10.18 -11.73 -12.50
C SER A 137 -11.56 -11.51 -11.91
N ASP A 138 -11.65 -11.33 -10.59
CA ASP A 138 -12.91 -11.04 -9.89
C ASP A 138 -13.42 -9.65 -10.28
N ILE A 139 -12.53 -8.66 -10.34
CA ILE A 139 -12.85 -7.31 -10.83
C ILE A 139 -13.35 -7.35 -12.26
N GLU A 140 -12.73 -8.18 -13.12
CA GLU A 140 -13.18 -8.34 -14.49
C GLU A 140 -14.59 -8.96 -14.57
N GLU A 141 -14.91 -9.94 -13.71
CA GLU A 141 -16.25 -10.54 -13.64
C GLU A 141 -17.29 -9.51 -13.16
N ILE A 142 -16.99 -8.71 -12.14
CA ILE A 142 -17.86 -7.63 -11.66
C ILE A 142 -18.14 -6.63 -12.78
N LEU A 143 -17.10 -6.20 -13.49
CA LEU A 143 -17.24 -5.27 -14.62
C LEU A 143 -18.00 -5.89 -15.82
N LEU A 144 -17.92 -7.21 -16.02
CA LEU A 144 -18.71 -7.91 -17.04
C LEU A 144 -20.19 -7.92 -16.70
N TYR A 145 -20.58 -8.16 -15.45
CA TYR A 145 -21.98 -8.03 -15.01
C TYR A 145 -22.49 -6.62 -15.27
N ALA A 146 -21.72 -5.60 -14.89
CA ALA A 146 -22.06 -4.20 -15.13
C ALA A 146 -22.21 -3.90 -16.63
N GLN A 147 -21.27 -4.31 -17.46
CA GLN A 147 -21.29 -4.14 -18.92
C GLN A 147 -22.53 -4.77 -19.57
N ASN A 148 -22.94 -5.92 -19.07
CA ASN A 148 -24.07 -6.68 -19.62
C ASN A 148 -25.42 -6.15 -19.10
N GLY A 149 -25.45 -5.21 -18.15
CA GLY A 149 -26.66 -4.73 -17.51
C GLY A 149 -27.33 -5.82 -16.67
N GLU A 150 -26.55 -6.71 -16.06
CA GLU A 150 -27.05 -7.76 -15.19
C GLU A 150 -27.27 -7.20 -13.78
N HIS A 151 -28.48 -7.41 -13.25
CA HIS A 151 -28.87 -6.87 -11.94
C HIS A 151 -29.40 -8.01 -11.06
N PRO A 152 -29.16 -7.96 -9.72
CA PRO A 152 -29.81 -8.87 -8.79
C PRO A 152 -31.31 -8.61 -8.73
N GLU A 153 -32.09 -9.65 -8.43
CA GLU A 153 -33.54 -9.49 -8.21
C GLU A 153 -33.80 -8.55 -7.02
N GLU A 154 -34.76 -7.65 -7.17
CA GLU A 154 -35.19 -6.76 -6.09
C GLU A 154 -35.92 -7.56 -4.99
N SER A 155 -35.64 -7.19 -3.74
CA SER A 155 -36.24 -7.81 -2.55
C SER A 155 -36.57 -6.76 -1.50
N ASN A 156 -37.69 -6.96 -0.78
CA ASN A 156 -38.22 -6.00 0.21
C ASN A 156 -37.61 -6.23 1.62
N GLY A 157 -36.47 -6.85 1.78
CA GLY A 157 -35.91 -7.19 3.10
C GLY A 157 -34.68 -6.37 3.54
N GLY A 158 -34.11 -5.59 2.63
CA GLY A 158 -32.85 -4.90 2.88
C GLY A 158 -32.97 -3.69 3.83
N ASN A 159 -31.91 -3.47 4.60
CA ASN A 159 -31.79 -2.31 5.50
C ASN A 159 -30.38 -1.71 5.41
N ILE A 160 -30.27 -0.43 5.76
CA ILE A 160 -29.00 0.27 5.93
C ILE A 160 -28.92 0.69 7.41
N THR A 161 -27.80 0.35 8.05
CA THR A 161 -27.52 0.71 9.45
C THR A 161 -26.19 1.43 9.52
N ASP A 162 -26.16 2.62 10.13
CA ASP A 162 -24.90 3.31 10.42
C ASP A 162 -24.17 2.65 11.57
N VAL A 163 -22.83 2.44 11.38
CA VAL A 163 -21.96 1.77 12.37
C VAL A 163 -20.67 2.58 12.52
N ASP A 164 -20.32 2.96 13.74
CA ASP A 164 -19.01 3.55 14.06
C ASP A 164 -17.93 2.46 14.23
N TYR A 165 -17.63 1.80 13.12
CA TYR A 165 -16.64 0.72 13.16
C TYR A 165 -15.19 1.24 13.34
N MET A 166 -14.90 2.49 12.94
CA MET A 166 -13.58 3.09 13.16
C MET A 166 -13.20 3.18 14.64
N SER A 167 -14.17 3.34 15.54
CA SER A 167 -13.90 3.30 16.99
C SER A 167 -13.56 1.90 17.47
N ASP A 168 -14.19 0.85 16.94
CA ASP A 168 -13.85 -0.54 17.28
C ASP A 168 -12.50 -0.94 16.71
N TYR A 169 -12.20 -0.56 15.47
CA TYR A 169 -10.88 -0.78 14.86
C TYR A 169 -9.76 -0.09 15.65
N ALA A 170 -9.94 1.19 16.01
CA ALA A 170 -8.99 1.94 16.84
C ALA A 170 -8.78 1.30 18.21
N LYS A 171 -9.87 0.81 18.84
CA LYS A 171 -9.79 0.07 20.11
C LYS A 171 -8.94 -1.20 19.98
N GLY A 172 -9.06 -1.94 18.88
CA GLY A 172 -8.19 -3.09 18.60
C GLY A 172 -6.71 -2.73 18.59
N LEU A 173 -6.35 -1.61 17.93
CA LEU A 173 -4.99 -1.09 17.92
C LEU A 173 -4.53 -0.66 19.32
N CYS A 174 -5.40 0.00 20.11
CA CYS A 174 -5.10 0.38 21.50
C CYS A 174 -4.80 -0.85 22.37
N GLU A 175 -5.63 -1.87 22.30
CA GLU A 175 -5.41 -3.11 23.07
C GLU A 175 -4.12 -3.83 22.67
N LYS A 176 -3.76 -3.80 21.39
CA LYS A 176 -2.48 -4.32 20.91
C LYS A 176 -1.30 -3.55 21.53
N ILE A 177 -1.35 -2.23 21.53
CA ILE A 177 -0.30 -1.37 22.12
C ILE A 177 -0.20 -1.63 23.63
N LYS A 178 -1.30 -1.62 24.36
CA LYS A 178 -1.32 -1.89 25.81
C LYS A 178 -0.67 -3.22 26.13
N LYS A 179 -1.08 -4.27 25.42
CA LYS A 179 -0.60 -5.64 25.65
C LYS A 179 0.89 -5.79 25.37
N GLU A 180 1.40 -5.23 24.27
CA GLU A 180 2.78 -5.46 23.85
C GLU A 180 3.77 -4.49 24.49
N VAL A 181 3.37 -3.24 24.75
CA VAL A 181 4.19 -2.32 25.53
C VAL A 181 4.26 -2.75 27.00
N ASN A 182 3.15 -3.20 27.56
CA ASN A 182 3.05 -3.70 28.95
C ASN A 182 3.72 -2.75 29.96
N ALA A 183 3.28 -1.47 29.97
CA ALA A 183 3.79 -0.46 30.88
C ALA A 183 3.22 -0.62 32.30
N GLU A 184 3.84 0.04 33.31
CA GLU A 184 3.29 0.10 34.68
C GLU A 184 1.90 0.76 34.68
N ASP A 185 1.73 1.90 33.99
CA ASP A 185 0.43 2.46 33.67
C ASP A 185 -0.10 1.76 32.41
N TYR A 186 -0.77 0.63 32.62
CA TYR A 186 -1.27 -0.22 31.54
C TYR A 186 -2.26 0.52 30.62
N GLU A 187 -3.08 1.42 31.18
CA GLU A 187 -4.08 2.16 30.43
C GLU A 187 -3.46 3.28 29.58
N HIS A 188 -2.32 3.85 30.01
CA HIS A 188 -1.63 4.92 29.30
C HIS A 188 -0.16 4.56 29.03
N PRO A 189 0.09 3.49 28.24
CA PRO A 189 1.44 2.96 27.99
C PRO A 189 2.34 3.92 27.22
N LEU A 190 1.79 4.94 26.60
CA LEU A 190 2.52 5.96 25.83
C LEU A 190 2.66 7.29 26.57
N LYS A 191 2.36 7.33 27.87
CA LYS A 191 2.51 8.53 28.69
C LYS A 191 3.94 9.03 28.68
N GLY A 192 4.10 10.32 28.36
CA GLY A 192 5.41 10.96 28.25
C GLY A 192 6.08 10.79 26.89
N PHE A 193 5.41 10.13 25.93
CA PHE A 193 5.77 10.17 24.52
C PHE A 193 5.07 11.33 23.82
N ARG A 194 5.81 12.06 22.98
CA ARG A 194 5.22 12.94 21.98
C ARG A 194 5.29 12.27 20.61
N ILE A 195 4.13 11.95 20.01
CA ILE A 195 4.04 11.29 18.73
C ILE A 195 3.13 12.12 17.83
N VAL A 196 3.67 12.63 16.73
CA VAL A 196 2.91 13.44 15.77
C VAL A 196 2.41 12.59 14.60
N VAL A 197 1.24 12.93 14.11
CA VAL A 197 0.57 12.24 13.00
C VAL A 197 0.44 13.18 11.80
N GLY A 198 0.86 12.74 10.62
CA GLY A 198 0.58 13.36 9.33
C GLY A 198 -0.54 12.58 8.64
N ALA A 199 -1.79 13.08 8.68
CA ALA A 199 -2.92 12.39 8.05
C ALA A 199 -3.23 12.88 6.63
N GLY A 200 -2.55 13.91 6.14
CA GLY A 200 -2.69 14.42 4.77
C GLY A 200 -4.11 14.79 4.35
N ASN A 201 -4.99 15.13 5.32
CA ASN A 201 -6.42 15.33 5.11
C ASN A 201 -7.19 14.07 4.62
N GLY A 202 -6.60 12.90 4.77
CA GLY A 202 -7.20 11.60 4.50
C GLY A 202 -8.05 11.06 5.65
N ALA A 203 -8.20 9.74 5.72
CA ALA A 203 -8.94 9.06 6.79
C ALA A 203 -8.08 8.84 8.06
N GLY A 204 -6.76 9.13 8.03
CA GLY A 204 -5.80 8.77 9.09
C GLY A 204 -5.88 9.60 10.37
N GLY A 205 -6.67 10.68 10.43
CA GLY A 205 -6.77 11.57 11.60
C GLY A 205 -7.20 10.85 12.89
N PHE A 206 -8.01 9.79 12.78
CA PHE A 206 -8.47 8.99 13.92
C PHE A 206 -7.31 8.44 14.75
N TYR A 207 -6.14 8.25 14.15
CA TYR A 207 -5.00 7.64 14.83
C TYR A 207 -4.46 8.55 15.95
N ALA A 208 -4.48 9.88 15.74
CA ALA A 208 -4.10 10.84 16.76
C ALA A 208 -5.08 10.83 17.94
N ASP A 209 -6.39 10.91 17.66
CA ASP A 209 -7.42 11.10 18.68
C ASP A 209 -7.89 9.82 19.34
N LYS A 210 -8.15 8.76 18.52
CA LYS A 210 -8.76 7.51 19.00
C LYS A 210 -7.72 6.45 19.41
N VAL A 211 -6.42 6.64 19.05
CA VAL A 211 -5.36 5.70 19.43
C VAL A 211 -4.34 6.38 20.34
N LEU A 212 -3.58 7.33 19.84
CA LEU A 212 -2.43 7.87 20.55
C LEU A 212 -2.82 8.67 21.81
N SER A 213 -3.75 9.61 21.69
CA SER A 213 -4.20 10.45 22.82
C SER A 213 -4.88 9.60 23.91
N VAL A 214 -5.66 8.60 23.52
CA VAL A 214 -6.30 7.66 24.47
C VAL A 214 -5.27 6.87 25.27
N LEU A 215 -4.12 6.56 24.67
CA LEU A 215 -3.02 5.83 25.31
C LEU A 215 -2.02 6.73 26.04
N GLY A 216 -2.32 8.04 26.16
CA GLY A 216 -1.56 8.99 26.94
C GLY A 216 -0.40 9.66 26.20
N ALA A 217 -0.27 9.48 24.87
CA ALA A 217 0.71 10.21 24.08
C ALA A 217 0.30 11.70 23.92
N ASP A 218 1.30 12.58 23.85
CA ASP A 218 1.12 13.97 23.43
C ASP A 218 1.18 14.04 21.89
N THR A 219 0.05 14.39 21.25
CA THR A 219 -0.06 14.49 19.79
C THR A 219 0.07 15.91 19.27
N THR A 220 0.49 16.88 20.13
CA THR A 220 0.69 18.27 19.76
C THR A 220 1.74 18.40 18.66
N GLY A 221 1.39 19.06 17.57
CA GLY A 221 2.23 19.19 16.37
C GLY A 221 1.80 18.29 15.22
N SER A 222 0.80 17.42 15.43
CA SER A 222 0.20 16.64 14.33
C SER A 222 -0.37 17.56 13.24
N ARG A 223 -0.34 17.09 11.98
CA ARG A 223 -0.71 17.92 10.82
C ARG A 223 -1.82 17.28 9.99
N TYR A 224 -2.72 18.12 9.50
CA TYR A 224 -3.74 17.79 8.49
C TYR A 224 -4.65 16.62 8.91
N LEU A 225 -5.06 16.60 10.19
CA LEU A 225 -5.88 15.55 10.78
C LEU A 225 -7.32 15.58 10.28
N GLU A 226 -7.85 16.78 9.98
CA GLU A 226 -9.22 16.94 9.51
C GLU A 226 -9.37 16.44 8.07
N PRO A 227 -10.37 15.59 7.78
CA PRO A 227 -10.60 15.06 6.45
C PRO A 227 -10.99 16.18 5.46
N ASP A 228 -10.26 16.28 4.34
CA ASP A 228 -10.58 17.20 3.24
C ASP A 228 -10.23 16.54 1.91
N GLY A 229 -11.24 16.14 1.16
CA GLY A 229 -11.07 15.41 -0.10
C GLY A 229 -10.50 16.23 -1.26
N MET A 230 -10.20 17.51 -1.05
CA MET A 230 -9.47 18.34 -2.01
C MET A 230 -7.95 18.26 -1.81
N PHE A 231 -7.49 17.72 -0.65
CA PHE A 231 -6.08 17.59 -0.31
C PHE A 231 -5.28 18.89 -0.46
N PRO A 232 -5.68 19.98 0.23
CA PRO A 232 -5.17 21.32 -0.04
C PRO A 232 -3.69 21.52 0.34
N ASN A 233 -3.12 20.63 1.15
CA ASN A 233 -1.78 20.80 1.70
C ASN A 233 -0.70 20.08 0.88
N HIS A 234 -0.92 18.82 0.57
CA HIS A 234 -0.07 17.97 -0.28
C HIS A 234 -0.84 16.72 -0.70
N VAL A 235 -0.33 16.00 -1.68
CA VAL A 235 -0.83 14.65 -2.00
C VAL A 235 -0.59 13.74 -0.79
N PRO A 236 -1.64 13.10 -0.24
CA PRO A 236 -1.49 12.21 0.92
C PRO A 236 -0.88 10.87 0.49
N ASN A 237 0.45 10.83 0.40
CA ASN A 237 1.23 9.68 0.03
C ASN A 237 2.60 9.73 0.74
N PRO A 238 2.95 8.75 1.58
CA PRO A 238 4.25 8.70 2.24
C PRO A 238 5.47 8.70 1.30
N GLU A 239 5.29 8.27 0.04
CA GLU A 239 6.35 8.35 -0.98
C GLU A 239 6.54 9.77 -1.55
N ALA A 240 5.56 10.67 -1.39
CA ALA A 240 5.65 12.04 -1.88
C ALA A 240 6.56 12.88 -0.99
N LYS A 241 7.51 13.57 -1.61
CA LYS A 241 8.52 14.37 -0.88
C LYS A 241 7.86 15.42 0.02
N GLU A 242 6.86 16.15 -0.50
CA GLU A 242 6.16 17.21 0.24
C GLU A 242 5.43 16.67 1.49
N ALA A 243 4.85 15.47 1.37
CA ALA A 243 4.18 14.81 2.48
C ALA A 243 5.19 14.38 3.56
N MET A 244 6.30 13.77 3.15
CA MET A 244 7.35 13.34 4.06
C MET A 244 8.08 14.53 4.69
N ASP A 245 8.44 15.55 3.91
CA ASP A 245 9.04 16.80 4.44
C ASP A 245 8.14 17.43 5.52
N SER A 246 6.83 17.46 5.29
CA SER A 246 5.85 18.01 6.24
C SER A 246 5.90 17.31 7.60
N ILE A 247 5.93 15.97 7.64
CA ILE A 247 5.97 15.25 8.91
C ILE A 247 7.35 15.32 9.56
N CYS A 248 8.44 15.34 8.78
CA CYS A 248 9.80 15.57 9.29
C CYS A 248 9.93 16.93 9.97
N GLU A 249 9.35 17.99 9.38
CA GLU A 249 9.27 19.32 9.99
C GLU A 249 8.44 19.30 11.27
N ALA A 250 7.26 18.64 11.25
CA ALA A 250 6.40 18.54 12.43
C ALA A 250 7.14 17.90 13.63
N VAL A 251 7.93 16.85 13.39
CA VAL A 251 8.76 16.21 14.41
C VAL A 251 9.78 17.20 14.96
N ARG A 252 10.54 17.88 14.08
CA ARG A 252 11.57 18.84 14.49
C ARG A 252 11.00 20.05 15.24
N GLU A 253 9.90 20.62 14.77
CA GLU A 253 9.27 21.80 15.36
C GLU A 253 8.64 21.52 16.72
N SER A 254 7.99 20.36 16.87
CA SER A 254 7.34 19.97 18.12
C SER A 254 8.29 19.30 19.12
N GLY A 255 9.50 18.88 18.68
CA GLY A 255 10.39 18.05 19.47
C GLY A 255 9.77 16.68 19.77
N ALA A 256 9.06 16.11 18.80
CA ALA A 256 8.41 14.81 18.99
C ALA A 256 9.44 13.66 19.02
N ASP A 257 9.12 12.63 19.78
CA ASP A 257 9.93 11.41 19.86
C ASP A 257 9.78 10.54 18.60
N LEU A 258 8.63 10.68 17.90
CA LEU A 258 8.31 9.91 16.70
C LEU A 258 7.27 10.66 15.86
N GLY A 259 7.36 10.55 14.55
CA GLY A 259 6.31 10.92 13.61
C GLY A 259 5.78 9.68 12.89
N VAL A 260 4.47 9.65 12.59
CA VAL A 260 3.86 8.67 11.69
C VAL A 260 3.06 9.37 10.63
N ILE A 261 3.04 8.81 9.43
CA ILE A 261 2.34 9.38 8.27
C ILE A 261 1.54 8.30 7.56
N PHE A 262 0.38 8.68 7.03
CA PHE A 262 -0.52 7.80 6.30
C PHE A 262 -0.82 8.35 4.91
N ASP A 263 -1.22 7.46 4.00
CA ASP A 263 -1.88 7.88 2.77
C ASP A 263 -3.40 8.12 3.00
N THR A 264 -4.12 8.42 1.93
CA THR A 264 -5.52 8.85 1.99
C THR A 264 -6.43 7.88 2.75
N ASP A 265 -6.29 6.59 2.51
CA ASP A 265 -7.15 5.52 3.03
C ASP A 265 -6.45 4.57 4.00
N VAL A 266 -5.21 4.93 4.42
CA VAL A 266 -4.46 4.32 5.54
C VAL A 266 -4.00 2.87 5.27
N ASP A 267 -3.95 2.45 4.01
CA ASP A 267 -3.33 1.17 3.68
C ASP A 267 -1.81 1.26 3.57
N ARG A 268 -1.25 2.49 3.57
CA ARG A 268 0.19 2.78 3.67
C ARG A 268 0.53 3.57 4.91
N GLY A 269 1.68 3.23 5.48
CA GLY A 269 2.26 3.96 6.58
C GLY A 269 3.75 4.24 6.37
N GLY A 270 4.24 5.27 7.04
CA GLY A 270 5.65 5.62 7.16
C GLY A 270 5.91 6.22 8.52
N ALA A 271 7.19 6.42 8.87
CA ALA A 271 7.56 7.00 10.14
C ALA A 271 8.72 7.99 10.02
N VAL A 272 8.97 8.73 11.09
CA VAL A 272 10.07 9.71 11.22
C VAL A 272 10.64 9.56 12.62
N ASP A 273 11.97 9.46 12.75
CA ASP A 273 12.64 9.34 14.03
C ASP A 273 12.66 10.66 14.82
N SER A 274 13.11 10.63 16.08
CA SER A 274 13.19 11.78 16.98
C SER A 274 14.08 12.91 16.47
N LYS A 275 14.96 12.65 15.51
CA LYS A 275 15.86 13.62 14.87
C LYS A 275 15.24 14.26 13.62
N GLY A 276 14.03 13.81 13.24
CA GLY A 276 13.36 14.25 12.03
C GLY A 276 13.90 13.60 10.76
N ASN A 277 14.52 12.42 10.84
CA ASN A 277 14.94 11.65 9.69
C ASN A 277 13.84 10.66 9.28
N GLU A 278 13.67 10.49 7.97
CA GLU A 278 12.69 9.58 7.41
C GLU A 278 12.98 8.11 7.78
N ILE A 279 11.96 7.41 8.25
CA ILE A 279 11.88 5.95 8.26
C ILE A 279 10.92 5.57 7.15
N ASN A 280 11.44 5.52 5.94
CA ASN A 280 10.70 5.31 4.70
C ASN A 280 11.47 4.41 3.75
N ARG A 281 10.83 3.89 2.70
CA ARG A 281 11.45 3.03 1.68
C ARG A 281 12.23 1.86 2.32
N ASN A 282 13.50 1.66 1.96
CA ASN A 282 14.33 0.57 2.48
C ASN A 282 14.45 0.59 4.01
N ARG A 283 14.54 1.77 4.63
CA ARG A 283 14.63 1.89 6.09
C ARG A 283 13.34 1.48 6.79
N LEU A 284 12.18 1.77 6.21
CA LEU A 284 10.89 1.30 6.71
C LEU A 284 10.81 -0.23 6.64
N VAL A 285 11.21 -0.81 5.51
CA VAL A 285 11.27 -2.27 5.34
C VAL A 285 12.22 -2.91 6.36
N ALA A 286 13.38 -2.30 6.61
CA ALA A 286 14.35 -2.79 7.60
C ALA A 286 13.77 -2.79 9.02
N VAL A 287 13.12 -1.68 9.43
CA VAL A 287 12.46 -1.57 10.75
C VAL A 287 11.34 -2.62 10.87
N ALA A 288 10.49 -2.73 9.87
CA ALA A 288 9.39 -3.71 9.88
C ALA A 288 9.90 -5.16 9.87
N ALA A 289 10.99 -5.45 9.13
CA ALA A 289 11.61 -6.76 9.10
C ALA A 289 12.23 -7.12 10.46
N ALA A 290 12.92 -6.18 11.11
CA ALA A 290 13.48 -6.40 12.45
C ALA A 290 12.37 -6.72 13.46
N ILE A 291 11.25 -5.99 13.43
CA ILE A 291 10.09 -6.24 14.29
C ILE A 291 9.46 -7.61 13.97
N ALA A 292 9.25 -7.92 12.70
CA ALA A 292 8.57 -9.15 12.30
C ALA A 292 9.39 -10.43 12.54
N LEU A 293 10.73 -10.32 12.55
CA LEU A 293 11.61 -11.45 12.81
C LEU A 293 11.80 -11.73 14.31
N GLU A 294 11.37 -10.84 15.21
CA GLU A 294 11.33 -11.13 16.64
C GLU A 294 10.41 -12.34 16.93
N GLY A 295 10.99 -13.42 17.43
CA GLY A 295 10.26 -14.69 17.62
C GLY A 295 9.95 -15.49 16.36
N ASN A 296 10.51 -15.06 15.21
CA ASN A 296 10.42 -15.75 13.92
C ASN A 296 11.81 -16.02 13.34
N ASP A 297 12.69 -16.65 14.09
CA ASP A 297 14.07 -16.92 13.70
C ASP A 297 14.17 -17.61 12.33
N GLY A 298 15.02 -17.08 11.45
CA GLY A 298 15.18 -17.58 10.08
C GLY A 298 13.95 -17.37 9.19
N GLY A 299 12.98 -16.54 9.62
CA GLY A 299 11.78 -16.20 8.87
C GLY A 299 12.10 -15.49 7.55
N MET A 300 11.20 -15.63 6.59
CA MET A 300 11.32 -15.02 5.27
C MET A 300 10.54 -13.72 5.19
N ILE A 301 11.17 -12.66 4.73
CA ILE A 301 10.55 -11.36 4.46
C ILE A 301 10.35 -11.22 2.96
N VAL A 302 9.10 -11.10 2.53
CA VAL A 302 8.76 -10.84 1.12
C VAL A 302 8.68 -9.34 0.89
N THR A 303 9.42 -8.85 -0.11
CA THR A 303 9.44 -7.43 -0.48
C THR A 303 9.19 -7.23 -1.96
N ASP A 304 8.96 -5.98 -2.36
CA ASP A 304 8.96 -5.60 -3.76
C ASP A 304 10.37 -5.68 -4.40
N SER A 305 10.40 -5.55 -5.72
CA SER A 305 11.61 -5.78 -6.54
C SER A 305 12.68 -4.69 -6.42
N ILE A 306 12.31 -3.47 -5.99
CA ILE A 306 13.20 -2.30 -5.99
C ILE A 306 14.00 -2.13 -4.70
N THR A 307 13.94 -3.08 -3.78
CA THR A 307 14.70 -3.04 -2.53
C THR A 307 16.21 -3.12 -2.75
N SER A 308 16.97 -2.41 -1.88
CA SER A 308 18.42 -2.26 -2.00
C SER A 308 19.18 -3.58 -1.71
N SER A 309 20.44 -3.61 -2.14
CA SER A 309 21.35 -4.69 -1.77
C SER A 309 21.74 -4.64 -0.30
N GLY A 310 21.86 -3.43 0.27
CA GLY A 310 22.11 -3.23 1.70
C GLY A 310 20.98 -3.77 2.57
N LEU A 311 19.73 -3.60 2.15
CA LEU A 311 18.57 -4.18 2.85
C LEU A 311 18.62 -5.72 2.85
N LYS A 312 18.97 -6.34 1.73
CA LYS A 312 19.16 -7.80 1.66
C LYS A 312 20.20 -8.26 2.68
N GLN A 313 21.36 -7.61 2.70
CA GLN A 313 22.43 -7.93 3.65
C GLN A 313 21.99 -7.76 5.10
N PHE A 314 21.25 -6.68 5.40
CA PHE A 314 20.72 -6.43 6.73
C PHE A 314 19.76 -7.54 7.20
N ILE A 315 18.78 -7.91 6.35
CA ILE A 315 17.82 -8.98 6.70
C ILE A 315 18.53 -10.32 6.87
N GLU A 316 19.48 -10.68 5.97
CA GLU A 316 20.09 -12.00 5.95
C GLU A 316 21.23 -12.15 6.96
N ASN A 317 22.10 -11.15 7.08
CA ASN A 317 23.31 -11.23 7.91
C ASN A 317 23.10 -10.67 9.33
N ASP A 318 22.40 -9.54 9.47
CA ASP A 318 22.27 -8.86 10.76
C ASP A 318 21.07 -9.39 11.54
N LEU A 319 19.94 -9.63 10.86
CA LEU A 319 18.70 -10.16 11.48
C LEU A 319 18.60 -11.69 11.42
N GLY A 320 19.45 -12.38 10.63
CA GLY A 320 19.39 -13.84 10.48
C GLY A 320 18.13 -14.35 9.78
N GLY A 321 17.40 -13.48 9.08
CA GLY A 321 16.22 -13.81 8.30
C GLY A 321 16.58 -14.28 6.88
N LYS A 322 15.56 -14.37 6.03
CA LYS A 322 15.70 -14.64 4.59
C LYS A 322 14.98 -13.55 3.82
N HIS A 323 15.59 -13.03 2.77
CA HIS A 323 14.99 -11.99 1.94
C HIS A 323 14.48 -12.58 0.61
N TYR A 324 13.21 -12.28 0.28
CA TYR A 324 12.56 -12.71 -0.96
C TYR A 324 12.01 -11.52 -1.72
N ARG A 325 12.74 -11.04 -2.72
CA ARG A 325 12.24 -10.01 -3.64
C ARG A 325 11.21 -10.60 -4.57
N TYR A 326 10.08 -9.90 -4.73
CA TYR A 326 9.02 -10.31 -5.64
C TYR A 326 8.56 -9.14 -6.51
N ARG A 327 7.58 -9.38 -7.37
CA ARG A 327 7.02 -8.35 -8.24
C ARG A 327 6.39 -7.24 -7.41
N ARG A 328 6.59 -5.99 -7.83
CA ARG A 328 5.96 -4.84 -7.23
C ARG A 328 4.43 -4.91 -7.35
N GLY A 329 3.74 -4.40 -6.32
CA GLY A 329 2.30 -4.40 -6.12
C GLY A 329 1.94 -5.13 -4.83
N TYR A 330 1.23 -4.42 -3.94
CA TYR A 330 0.92 -4.92 -2.59
C TYR A 330 0.29 -6.33 -2.61
N LYS A 331 -0.64 -6.57 -3.53
CA LYS A 331 -1.27 -7.88 -3.69
C LYS A 331 -0.25 -8.96 -4.09
N ASN A 332 0.71 -8.65 -4.96
CA ASN A 332 1.74 -9.60 -5.40
C ASN A 332 2.60 -10.09 -4.21
N VAL A 333 3.08 -9.16 -3.37
CA VAL A 333 3.92 -9.51 -2.22
C VAL A 333 3.14 -10.25 -1.15
N ILE A 334 1.87 -9.88 -0.92
CA ILE A 334 0.97 -10.56 0.02
C ILE A 334 0.68 -11.99 -0.44
N ASP A 335 0.26 -12.18 -1.69
CA ASP A 335 -0.05 -13.50 -2.24
C ASP A 335 1.17 -14.43 -2.19
N LYS A 336 2.36 -13.89 -2.47
CA LYS A 336 3.60 -14.65 -2.35
C LYS A 336 3.88 -15.07 -0.90
N ALA A 337 3.65 -14.20 0.06
CA ALA A 337 3.81 -14.55 1.47
C ALA A 337 2.80 -15.62 1.92
N LEU A 338 1.55 -15.52 1.47
CA LEU A 338 0.52 -16.53 1.73
C LEU A 338 0.91 -17.89 1.10
N GLU A 339 1.36 -17.89 -0.15
CA GLU A 339 1.86 -19.08 -0.85
C GLU A 339 3.02 -19.75 -0.10
N LEU A 340 4.01 -18.98 0.34
CA LEU A 340 5.15 -19.48 1.10
C LEU A 340 4.72 -20.10 2.43
N ASN A 341 3.82 -19.45 3.17
CA ASN A 341 3.27 -20.01 4.41
C ASN A 341 2.48 -21.31 4.16
N ALA A 342 1.71 -21.38 3.07
CA ALA A 342 0.99 -22.61 2.69
C ALA A 342 1.96 -23.77 2.37
N GLN A 343 3.17 -23.46 1.93
CA GLN A 343 4.26 -24.42 1.70
C GLN A 343 5.05 -24.76 2.98
N GLY A 344 4.67 -24.22 4.14
CA GLY A 344 5.35 -24.44 5.43
C GLY A 344 6.60 -23.56 5.63
N ILE A 345 6.83 -22.57 4.78
CA ILE A 345 7.91 -21.60 4.96
C ILE A 345 7.42 -20.48 5.88
N ASN A 346 8.14 -20.23 6.99
CA ASN A 346 7.80 -19.17 7.94
C ASN A 346 8.01 -17.79 7.29
N CYS A 347 6.92 -17.15 6.87
CA CYS A 347 6.95 -15.79 6.31
C CYS A 347 6.05 -14.89 7.17
N PRO A 348 6.60 -14.09 8.08
CA PRO A 348 5.81 -13.25 8.99
C PRO A 348 5.39 -11.91 8.38
N LEU A 349 6.02 -11.45 7.29
CA LEU A 349 5.82 -10.11 6.72
C LEU A 349 5.91 -10.12 5.20
N ALA A 350 4.96 -9.45 4.56
CA ALA A 350 5.04 -8.95 3.19
C ALA A 350 5.01 -7.42 3.23
N ILE A 351 5.95 -6.74 2.58
CA ILE A 351 6.07 -5.28 2.65
C ILE A 351 6.65 -4.71 1.36
N GLU A 352 6.17 -3.54 0.96
CA GLU A 352 6.74 -2.75 -0.13
C GLU A 352 7.46 -1.50 0.38
N THR A 353 8.41 -1.03 -0.40
CA THR A 353 9.08 0.26 -0.18
C THR A 353 8.12 1.46 -0.21
N SER A 354 6.91 1.28 -0.74
CA SER A 354 5.84 2.29 -0.79
C SER A 354 5.08 2.48 0.53
N GLY A 355 5.34 1.63 1.54
CA GLY A 355 4.65 1.68 2.84
C GLY A 355 3.44 0.75 2.96
N HIS A 356 3.09 -0.02 1.91
CA HIS A 356 2.18 -1.14 2.03
C HIS A 356 2.82 -2.25 2.85
N ALA A 357 2.15 -2.73 3.89
CA ALA A 357 2.68 -3.76 4.78
C ALA A 357 1.60 -4.68 5.31
N ALA A 358 1.83 -5.98 5.20
CA ALA A 358 0.91 -7.02 5.63
C ALA A 358 1.64 -8.01 6.56
N MET A 359 1.24 -8.02 7.82
CA MET A 359 1.80 -8.94 8.82
C MET A 359 0.91 -10.17 8.98
N ARG A 360 1.52 -11.36 9.08
CA ARG A 360 0.78 -12.61 9.28
C ARG A 360 -0.12 -12.56 10.51
N GLU A 361 0.34 -11.94 11.58
CA GLU A 361 -0.43 -11.80 12.83
C GLU A 361 -1.65 -10.88 12.69
N ASN A 362 -1.73 -10.09 11.60
CA ASN A 362 -2.85 -9.24 11.23
C ASN A 362 -3.50 -9.71 9.91
N TYR A 363 -3.73 -11.03 9.79
CA TYR A 363 -4.42 -11.67 8.64
C TYR A 363 -3.75 -11.44 7.28
N PHE A 364 -2.50 -11.02 7.20
CA PHE A 364 -1.88 -10.49 5.99
C PHE A 364 -2.67 -9.34 5.36
N LEU A 365 -3.38 -8.59 6.20
CA LEU A 365 -4.04 -7.37 5.79
C LEU A 365 -3.02 -6.28 5.50
N ASP A 366 -3.19 -5.62 4.36
CA ASP A 366 -2.45 -4.41 4.01
C ASP A 366 -2.93 -3.25 4.89
N ASP A 367 -2.10 -2.86 5.89
CA ASP A 367 -2.54 -2.02 7.00
C ASP A 367 -1.44 -1.08 7.50
N GLY A 368 -1.46 0.15 6.99
CA GLY A 368 -0.52 1.19 7.40
C GLY A 368 -0.65 1.60 8.87
N ALA A 369 -1.86 1.59 9.43
CA ALA A 369 -2.08 1.89 10.84
C ALA A 369 -1.51 0.78 11.75
N TYR A 370 -1.66 -0.48 11.35
CA TYR A 370 -1.07 -1.60 12.08
C TYR A 370 0.46 -1.58 12.01
N LEU A 371 1.04 -1.28 10.83
CA LEU A 371 2.48 -1.09 10.67
C LEU A 371 3.00 -0.01 11.63
N CYS A 372 2.40 1.18 11.62
CA CYS A 372 2.77 2.27 12.53
C CYS A 372 2.58 1.89 14.00
N THR A 373 1.53 1.12 14.33
CA THR A 373 1.30 0.56 15.66
C THR A 373 2.46 -0.33 16.11
N LYS A 374 2.96 -1.22 15.26
CA LYS A 374 4.12 -2.07 15.57
C LYS A 374 5.41 -1.26 15.75
N ILE A 375 5.60 -0.22 14.94
CA ILE A 375 6.75 0.71 15.08
C ILE A 375 6.67 1.44 16.44
N ILE A 376 5.51 1.95 16.82
CA ILE A 376 5.30 2.64 18.11
C ILE A 376 5.53 1.71 19.29
N ILE A 377 5.03 0.48 19.23
CA ILE A 377 5.27 -0.54 20.25
C ILE A 377 6.77 -0.75 20.42
N LYS A 378 7.49 -0.93 19.30
CA LYS A 378 8.94 -1.15 19.34
C LYS A 378 9.69 0.06 19.89
N ALA A 379 9.34 1.26 19.46
CA ALA A 379 9.91 2.50 20.00
C ALA A 379 9.69 2.61 21.52
N ALA A 380 8.48 2.27 22.01
CA ALA A 380 8.16 2.31 23.43
C ALA A 380 8.95 1.25 24.23
N GLN A 381 9.13 0.05 23.68
CA GLN A 381 9.94 -1.00 24.30
C GLN A 381 11.43 -0.59 24.38
N MET A 382 12.00 -0.08 23.29
CA MET A 382 13.39 0.36 23.22
C MET A 382 13.65 1.52 24.19
N ARG A 383 12.73 2.50 24.27
CA ARG A 383 12.85 3.62 25.22
C ARG A 383 12.92 3.16 26.69
N LYS A 384 12.19 2.09 27.07
CA LYS A 384 12.31 1.50 28.42
C LYS A 384 13.72 0.95 28.68
N GLU A 385 14.41 0.53 27.62
CA GLU A 385 15.80 0.07 27.68
C GLU A 385 16.81 1.21 27.56
N GLY A 386 16.37 2.46 27.41
CA GLY A 386 17.22 3.63 27.20
C GLY A 386 17.82 3.71 25.80
N LYS A 387 17.18 3.07 24.81
CA LYS A 387 17.59 3.04 23.42
C LYS A 387 16.65 3.85 22.53
N GLU A 388 17.17 4.33 21.40
CA GLU A 388 16.41 5.03 20.37
C GLU A 388 16.01 4.07 19.23
N LEU A 389 14.91 4.36 18.53
CA LEU A 389 14.41 3.51 17.43
C LEU A 389 15.41 3.38 16.27
N ASP A 390 16.20 4.41 15.99
CA ASP A 390 17.20 4.42 14.92
C ASP A 390 18.35 3.42 15.16
N GLU A 391 18.60 3.03 16.41
CA GLU A 391 19.57 1.98 16.73
C GLU A 391 19.18 0.62 16.13
N LEU A 392 17.89 0.38 15.88
CA LEU A 392 17.39 -0.87 15.31
C LEU A 392 17.92 -1.12 13.89
N THR A 393 18.22 -0.06 13.16
CA THR A 393 18.71 -0.12 11.77
C THR A 393 20.09 0.52 11.61
N ALA A 394 20.87 0.65 12.69
CA ALA A 394 22.17 1.31 12.67
C ALA A 394 23.21 0.64 11.75
N SER A 395 23.07 -0.67 11.50
CA SER A 395 23.94 -1.42 10.58
C SER A 395 23.40 -1.47 9.14
N LEU A 396 22.22 -0.92 8.87
CA LEU A 396 21.66 -0.86 7.51
C LEU A 396 22.54 0.04 6.64
N LYS A 397 23.10 -0.57 5.59
CA LYS A 397 23.86 0.16 4.58
C LYS A 397 22.89 0.76 3.56
N GLU A 398 22.77 2.07 3.55
CA GLU A 398 22.04 2.80 2.51
C GLU A 398 22.96 3.05 1.29
N PRO A 399 22.42 3.06 0.06
CA PRO A 399 23.20 3.40 -1.12
C PRO A 399 23.68 4.86 -1.04
N LEU A 400 24.86 5.14 -1.56
CA LEU A 400 25.39 6.51 -1.62
C LEU A 400 24.62 7.36 -2.64
N GLU A 401 24.21 6.75 -3.76
CA GLU A 401 23.44 7.39 -4.82
C GLU A 401 22.27 6.50 -5.25
N SER A 402 21.15 7.14 -5.58
CA SER A 402 19.97 6.46 -6.16
C SER A 402 19.23 7.35 -7.14
N THR A 403 18.59 6.75 -8.16
CA THR A 403 17.72 7.45 -9.08
C THR A 403 16.62 6.54 -9.64
N GLU A 404 15.51 7.14 -10.04
CA GLU A 404 14.47 6.50 -10.85
C GLU A 404 14.27 7.30 -12.14
N ILE A 405 14.35 6.62 -13.27
CA ILE A 405 14.08 7.16 -14.60
C ILE A 405 12.90 6.40 -15.20
N ARG A 406 12.01 7.10 -15.89
CA ARG A 406 10.82 6.49 -16.49
C ARG A 406 10.85 6.69 -17.99
N TYR A 407 11.15 5.64 -18.74
CA TYR A 407 11.14 5.65 -20.21
C TYR A 407 9.73 5.39 -20.71
N LYS A 408 9.22 6.24 -21.61
CA LYS A 408 7.92 6.05 -22.25
C LYS A 408 8.03 5.06 -23.40
N ILE A 409 7.09 4.10 -23.46
CA ILE A 409 6.98 3.20 -24.62
C ILE A 409 6.09 3.88 -25.67
N LEU A 410 6.61 3.97 -26.90
CA LEU A 410 5.93 4.62 -28.02
C LEU A 410 5.05 3.66 -28.84
N GLU A 411 5.26 2.36 -28.68
CA GLU A 411 4.53 1.32 -29.41
C GLU A 411 3.13 1.09 -28.82
N LYS A 412 2.15 0.78 -29.71
CA LYS A 412 0.77 0.50 -29.29
C LYS A 412 0.67 -0.75 -28.37
N ASP A 413 1.38 -1.80 -28.71
CA ASP A 413 1.52 -2.99 -27.87
C ASP A 413 2.73 -2.80 -26.95
N PHE A 414 2.53 -1.97 -25.93
CA PHE A 414 3.59 -1.62 -24.99
C PHE A 414 4.10 -2.84 -24.19
N ARG A 415 3.24 -3.86 -23.99
CA ARG A 415 3.63 -5.08 -23.27
C ARG A 415 4.61 -5.90 -24.08
N ALA A 416 4.25 -6.23 -25.32
CA ALA A 416 5.14 -6.99 -26.21
C ALA A 416 6.47 -6.25 -26.46
N CYS A 417 6.40 -4.91 -26.60
CA CYS A 417 7.59 -4.07 -26.75
C CYS A 417 8.49 -4.15 -25.51
N GLY A 418 7.95 -3.92 -24.30
CA GLY A 418 8.71 -3.95 -23.05
C GLY A 418 9.28 -5.33 -22.73
N GLU A 419 8.51 -6.41 -22.93
CA GLU A 419 8.99 -7.78 -22.75
C GLU A 419 10.15 -8.12 -23.69
N LYS A 420 10.08 -7.66 -24.95
CA LYS A 420 11.17 -7.82 -25.90
C LYS A 420 12.43 -7.08 -25.46
N ILE A 421 12.29 -5.82 -25.02
CA ILE A 421 13.41 -5.02 -24.51
C ILE A 421 14.09 -5.71 -23.33
N ILE A 422 13.31 -6.23 -22.37
CA ILE A 422 13.84 -6.96 -21.20
C ILE A 422 14.60 -8.21 -21.66
N ALA A 423 14.05 -8.99 -22.61
CA ALA A 423 14.68 -10.19 -23.13
C ALA A 423 16.00 -9.88 -23.87
N ASP A 424 16.03 -8.82 -24.68
CA ASP A 424 17.21 -8.39 -25.43
C ASP A 424 18.28 -7.82 -24.48
N LEU A 425 17.88 -7.05 -23.46
CA LEU A 425 18.80 -6.54 -22.42
C LEU A 425 19.39 -7.67 -21.58
N THR A 426 18.62 -8.71 -21.28
CA THR A 426 19.12 -9.89 -20.54
C THR A 426 20.26 -10.54 -21.29
N LYS A 427 20.12 -10.79 -22.59
CA LYS A 427 21.18 -11.35 -23.43
C LYS A 427 22.40 -10.43 -23.50
N TYR A 428 22.15 -9.13 -23.69
CA TYR A 428 23.21 -8.14 -23.70
C TYR A 428 24.00 -8.12 -22.39
N ALA A 429 23.30 -8.15 -21.24
CA ALA A 429 23.93 -8.13 -19.92
C ALA A 429 24.81 -9.37 -19.65
N GLU A 430 24.38 -10.56 -20.13
CA GLU A 430 25.14 -11.81 -20.00
C GLU A 430 26.47 -11.81 -20.79
N GLU A 431 26.60 -10.94 -21.81
CA GLU A 431 27.81 -10.80 -22.65
C GLU A 431 28.75 -9.69 -22.16
N GLN A 432 28.36 -8.92 -21.13
CA GLN A 432 29.17 -7.79 -20.64
C GLN A 432 30.07 -8.18 -19.46
N ASP A 433 31.32 -7.79 -19.52
CA ASP A 433 32.23 -7.96 -18.39
C ASP A 433 31.84 -7.07 -17.21
N GLY A 434 31.81 -7.66 -16.01
CA GLY A 434 31.46 -6.94 -14.77
C GLY A 434 29.96 -6.68 -14.56
N TRP A 435 29.09 -7.22 -15.43
CA TRP A 435 27.64 -7.25 -15.25
C TRP A 435 27.23 -8.61 -14.69
N CYS A 436 26.36 -8.62 -13.68
CA CYS A 436 25.84 -9.85 -13.09
C CYS A 436 24.32 -9.78 -13.00
N VAL A 437 23.63 -10.57 -13.83
CA VAL A 437 22.17 -10.71 -13.75
C VAL A 437 21.82 -11.40 -12.45
N ALA A 438 20.91 -10.83 -11.68
CA ALA A 438 20.53 -11.34 -10.37
C ALA A 438 19.79 -12.68 -10.46
N ASP A 439 20.21 -13.67 -9.68
CA ASP A 439 19.56 -14.99 -9.62
C ASP A 439 18.15 -14.94 -9.06
N ASP A 440 17.86 -13.94 -8.21
CA ASP A 440 16.56 -13.72 -7.57
C ASP A 440 15.65 -12.75 -8.38
N ASN A 441 15.95 -12.57 -9.66
CA ASN A 441 15.19 -11.69 -10.55
C ASN A 441 13.81 -12.28 -10.88
N ARG A 442 12.74 -11.61 -10.47
CA ARG A 442 11.34 -12.04 -10.68
C ARG A 442 10.47 -11.00 -11.37
N GLU A 443 11.03 -9.84 -11.66
CA GLU A 443 10.36 -8.76 -12.36
C GLU A 443 11.38 -8.02 -13.22
N GLY A 444 11.09 -7.85 -14.50
CA GLY A 444 11.98 -7.15 -15.42
C GLY A 444 13.37 -7.78 -15.47
N ILE A 445 14.41 -6.96 -15.46
CA ILE A 445 15.81 -7.41 -15.36
C ILE A 445 16.56 -6.58 -14.32
N ARG A 446 17.12 -7.25 -13.31
CA ARG A 446 18.04 -6.69 -12.32
C ARG A 446 19.45 -7.14 -12.62
N VAL A 447 20.36 -6.17 -12.68
CA VAL A 447 21.80 -6.42 -12.93
C VAL A 447 22.62 -5.71 -11.87
N SER A 448 23.57 -6.42 -11.30
CA SER A 448 24.54 -5.87 -10.34
C SER A 448 25.87 -5.61 -11.03
N PHE A 449 26.62 -4.65 -10.51
CA PHE A 449 27.91 -4.19 -10.99
C PHE A 449 28.95 -4.26 -9.89
N ASP A 450 30.16 -4.65 -10.25
CA ASP A 450 31.29 -4.59 -9.36
C ASP A 450 31.80 -3.14 -9.17
N ARG A 451 32.83 -2.99 -8.32
CA ARG A 451 33.39 -1.70 -7.95
C ARG A 451 33.97 -0.91 -9.13
N ASP A 452 34.52 -1.61 -10.11
CA ASP A 452 35.13 -0.98 -11.29
C ASP A 452 34.04 -0.54 -12.32
N ASN A 453 32.83 -1.05 -12.17
CA ASN A 453 31.71 -0.84 -13.07
C ASN A 453 30.58 0.02 -12.49
N GLY A 454 30.79 0.66 -11.32
CA GLY A 454 29.82 1.57 -10.70
C GLY A 454 29.29 1.11 -9.36
N ASP A 455 29.75 -0.03 -8.83
CA ASP A 455 29.48 -0.53 -7.47
C ASP A 455 28.00 -0.44 -7.06
N GLY A 456 27.13 -1.06 -7.85
CA GLY A 456 25.70 -0.89 -7.64
C GLY A 456 24.83 -1.86 -8.42
N TRP A 457 23.63 -1.45 -8.73
CA TRP A 457 22.70 -2.25 -9.53
C TRP A 457 21.70 -1.35 -10.27
N PHE A 458 21.10 -1.90 -11.32
CA PHE A 458 19.86 -1.38 -11.89
C PHE A 458 18.77 -2.45 -11.92
N LEU A 459 17.52 -2.00 -11.94
CA LEU A 459 16.33 -2.78 -12.30
C LEU A 459 15.55 -2.02 -13.37
N LEU A 460 15.45 -2.58 -14.57
CA LEU A 460 14.55 -2.13 -15.63
C LEU A 460 13.35 -3.06 -15.68
N ARG A 461 12.15 -2.51 -15.51
CA ARG A 461 10.91 -3.30 -15.50
C ARG A 461 9.82 -2.66 -16.36
N LEU A 462 8.80 -3.43 -16.68
CA LEU A 462 7.60 -2.92 -17.35
C LEU A 462 6.58 -2.47 -16.30
N SER A 463 5.94 -1.31 -16.49
CA SER A 463 4.80 -0.91 -15.66
C SER A 463 3.60 -1.83 -15.91
N VAL A 464 2.85 -2.11 -14.86
CA VAL A 464 1.65 -2.96 -14.95
C VAL A 464 0.52 -2.27 -15.73
N HIS A 465 0.42 -0.94 -15.61
CA HIS A 465 -0.74 -0.19 -16.09
C HIS A 465 -0.41 0.80 -17.21
N ASP A 466 0.75 1.40 -17.16
CA ASP A 466 1.13 2.50 -18.03
C ASP A 466 2.14 2.06 -19.11
N PRO A 467 2.16 2.70 -20.28
CA PRO A 467 3.15 2.43 -21.32
C PRO A 467 4.53 3.03 -20.97
N ILE A 468 5.09 2.61 -19.84
CA ILE A 468 6.39 3.07 -19.36
C ILE A 468 7.24 1.90 -18.85
N MET A 469 8.57 2.10 -18.91
CA MET A 469 9.56 1.24 -18.28
C MET A 469 10.31 2.04 -17.20
N PRO A 470 9.97 1.84 -15.92
CA PRO A 470 10.75 2.38 -14.82
C PRO A 470 12.12 1.70 -14.73
N LEU A 471 13.16 2.52 -14.60
CA LEU A 471 14.52 2.13 -14.31
C LEU A 471 14.90 2.64 -12.93
N ASN A 472 15.17 1.75 -11.99
CA ASN A 472 15.72 2.09 -10.69
C ASN A 472 17.22 1.77 -10.71
N VAL A 473 18.04 2.69 -10.21
CA VAL A 473 19.51 2.54 -10.14
C VAL A 473 19.96 2.96 -8.75
N GLU A 474 20.82 2.18 -8.15
CA GLU A 474 21.52 2.52 -6.90
C GLU A 474 23.01 2.20 -7.02
N SER A 475 23.82 2.98 -6.31
CA SER A 475 25.27 2.75 -6.21
C SER A 475 25.80 3.07 -4.82
N ASP A 476 26.81 2.33 -4.42
CA ASP A 476 27.59 2.49 -3.20
C ASP A 476 28.85 3.35 -3.41
N SER A 477 29.03 3.91 -4.61
CA SER A 477 30.19 4.74 -5.00
C SER A 477 29.74 6.09 -5.56
N GLU A 478 30.54 7.14 -5.31
CA GLU A 478 30.31 8.47 -5.88
C GLU A 478 30.45 8.44 -7.42
N GLY A 479 29.45 8.98 -8.14
CA GLY A 479 29.37 8.91 -9.60
C GLY A 479 28.99 7.55 -10.17
N GLY A 480 28.70 6.57 -9.31
CA GLY A 480 28.39 5.21 -9.74
C GLY A 480 27.08 5.09 -10.47
N VAL A 481 26.01 5.81 -10.03
CA VAL A 481 24.75 5.87 -10.75
C VAL A 481 24.95 6.36 -12.18
N LYS A 482 25.75 7.41 -12.36
CA LYS A 482 26.07 7.91 -13.71
C LYS A 482 26.79 6.86 -14.55
N THR A 483 27.77 6.17 -13.97
CA THR A 483 28.52 5.12 -14.65
C THR A 483 27.62 3.98 -15.13
N ILE A 484 26.70 3.51 -14.26
CA ILE A 484 25.73 2.46 -14.59
C ILE A 484 24.76 2.94 -15.69
N CYS A 485 24.23 4.15 -15.56
CA CYS A 485 23.32 4.73 -16.56
C CYS A 485 24.00 4.91 -17.93
N ASP A 486 25.26 5.36 -17.95
CA ASP A 486 26.02 5.52 -19.20
C ASP A 486 26.22 4.17 -19.91
N LYS A 487 26.59 3.12 -19.15
CA LYS A 487 26.74 1.74 -19.67
C LYS A 487 25.42 1.18 -20.21
N LEU A 488 24.34 1.30 -19.43
CA LEU A 488 23.00 0.88 -19.87
C LEU A 488 22.54 1.67 -21.09
N GLY A 489 22.88 2.96 -21.13
CA GLY A 489 22.58 3.87 -22.24
C GLY A 489 23.15 3.42 -23.60
N GLU A 490 24.25 2.68 -23.61
CA GLU A 490 24.80 2.09 -24.85
C GLU A 490 23.85 1.07 -25.46
N PHE A 491 23.25 0.21 -24.63
CA PHE A 491 22.19 -0.71 -25.06
C PHE A 491 20.91 0.04 -25.45
N LEU A 492 20.43 0.96 -24.59
CA LEU A 492 19.17 1.66 -24.83
C LEU A 492 19.15 2.43 -26.15
N LYS A 493 20.28 3.02 -26.57
CA LYS A 493 20.42 3.69 -27.87
C LYS A 493 20.20 2.77 -29.08
N THR A 494 20.39 1.46 -28.90
CA THR A 494 20.16 0.46 -29.96
C THR A 494 18.70 -0.01 -29.98
N THR A 495 17.94 0.32 -28.94
CA THR A 495 16.57 -0.13 -28.72
C THR A 495 15.59 0.80 -29.46
N THR A 496 14.60 0.21 -30.12
CA THR A 496 13.49 0.95 -30.74
C THR A 496 12.24 0.89 -29.85
N GLY A 497 11.42 1.93 -29.92
CA GLY A 497 10.13 1.96 -29.21
C GLY A 497 10.15 2.61 -27.83
N LEU A 498 11.30 3.13 -27.36
CA LEU A 498 11.41 3.95 -26.15
C LEU A 498 11.67 5.41 -26.49
N ASP A 499 11.13 6.30 -25.69
CA ASP A 499 11.47 7.72 -25.61
C ASP A 499 12.58 7.84 -24.53
N LEU A 500 13.84 8.10 -25.00
CA LEU A 500 15.05 8.07 -24.17
C LEU A 500 15.44 9.46 -23.65
#